data_9883648486d81797873d308da41c91b6
#
_entry.id   9883648486d81797873d308da41c91b6
#
_cell.length_a   1.000
_cell.length_b   1.000
_cell.length_c   1.000
_cell.angle_alpha   90.00
_cell.angle_beta   90.00
_cell.angle_gamma   90.00
#
_symmetry.space_group_name_H-M   'P 1'
#
loop_
_entity.id
_entity.type
_entity.pdbx_description
1 polymer ?
#
loop_
_entity_poly.entity_id
_entity_poly.type
_entity_poly.pdbx_seq_one_letter_code
_entity_poly.pdbx_strand_id
1 'polypeptide(L)'
;NEYIVRGVLSSHDVAQLSRSVIKTVEGVPVTLEDIADVKIGSQEPKLGTASERGKPAVLLTVTKQPKTGTIELTEQLEAALKDLQKNLPADVHVSTDIFRQSRFIESSIGNVKDSLYEGAVFVVIVLFLFLANVRTTVISLVTLPLSLIVSILTLHYMGLTINTMSLGGMAIAIGSLVDDAIVDVENVYKRIRENRLLPPDQQRSILEVVFDASREVRMPILNSTLIIVVSFVPLFFLHGMEGRMLVPLGIAFIVALFASTVVALTLTPVLCSYLLNRKSTDKKVEKEAWVARKLK
;
A
#
# COMPACT_ATOMS: atom_id res chain seq x y z
N ASN A 1 16.58 -14.87 -59.21
CA ASN A 1 16.42 -13.67 -58.40
C ASN A 1 14.94 -13.31 -58.40
N GLU A 2 14.24 -13.55 -57.32
CA GLU A 2 12.86 -13.10 -57.12
C GLU A 2 12.91 -11.68 -56.53
N TYR A 3 12.26 -10.74 -57.18
CA TYR A 3 12.08 -9.38 -56.68
C TYR A 3 10.66 -9.24 -56.13
N ILE A 4 10.56 -8.85 -54.87
CA ILE A 4 9.26 -8.53 -54.24
C ILE A 4 8.84 -7.15 -54.75
N VAL A 5 7.84 -7.09 -55.63
CA VAL A 5 7.23 -5.83 -56.05
C VAL A 5 6.12 -5.49 -55.07
N ARG A 6 6.32 -4.44 -54.25
CA ARG A 6 5.32 -3.90 -53.31
C ARG A 6 4.64 -2.70 -53.96
N GLY A 7 3.39 -2.88 -54.41
CA GLY A 7 2.55 -1.77 -54.84
C GLY A 7 2.08 -0.92 -53.66
N VAL A 8 2.46 0.36 -53.62
CA VAL A 8 1.93 1.32 -52.66
C VAL A 8 0.66 1.93 -53.26
N LEU A 9 -0.49 1.25 -53.03
CA LEU A 9 -1.76 1.64 -53.62
C LEU A 9 -2.67 2.41 -52.64
N SER A 10 -2.23 2.68 -51.42
CA SER A 10 -3.02 3.45 -50.47
C SER A 10 -2.75 4.94 -50.62
N SER A 11 -3.74 5.66 -51.17
CA SER A 11 -3.76 7.11 -51.17
C SER A 11 -4.38 7.60 -49.86
N HIS A 12 -3.68 8.53 -49.19
CA HIS A 12 -4.23 9.24 -47.99
C HIS A 12 -4.89 10.55 -48.38
N ASP A 13 -4.90 10.91 -49.65
CA ASP A 13 -5.53 12.13 -50.19
C ASP A 13 -6.90 11.81 -50.77
N VAL A 14 -7.94 12.40 -50.14
CA VAL A 14 -9.34 12.26 -50.57
C VAL A 14 -9.50 12.73 -52.06
N ALA A 15 -8.79 13.80 -52.47
CA ALA A 15 -8.89 14.34 -53.84
C ALA A 15 -8.25 13.39 -54.88
N GLN A 16 -7.20 12.68 -54.52
CA GLN A 16 -6.64 11.65 -55.41
C GLN A 16 -7.55 10.43 -55.51
N LEU A 17 -8.18 10.06 -54.39
CA LEU A 17 -9.07 8.91 -54.34
C LEU A 17 -10.34 9.20 -55.17
N SER A 18 -10.92 10.41 -55.07
CA SER A 18 -12.12 10.81 -55.85
C SER A 18 -11.89 10.79 -57.37
N ARG A 19 -10.69 11.11 -57.82
CA ARG A 19 -10.32 11.09 -59.24
C ARG A 19 -9.88 9.71 -59.75
N SER A 20 -9.92 8.69 -58.94
CA SER A 20 -9.57 7.32 -59.36
C SER A 20 -10.56 6.82 -60.40
N VAL A 21 -10.06 6.36 -61.57
CA VAL A 21 -10.90 5.84 -62.65
C VAL A 21 -11.40 4.45 -62.30
N ILE A 22 -12.70 4.25 -62.28
CA ILE A 22 -13.34 2.97 -62.00
C ILE A 22 -13.57 2.18 -63.26
N LYS A 23 -14.01 2.85 -64.32
CA LYS A 23 -14.34 2.23 -65.62
C LYS A 23 -14.22 3.25 -66.76
N THR A 24 -13.89 2.79 -67.93
CA THR A 24 -13.98 3.60 -69.16
C THR A 24 -15.21 3.17 -69.96
N VAL A 25 -16.08 4.10 -70.29
CA VAL A 25 -17.31 3.89 -71.09
C VAL A 25 -17.15 4.69 -72.36
N GLU A 26 -17.21 4.07 -73.51
CA GLU A 26 -17.06 4.69 -74.86
C GLU A 26 -15.85 5.64 -74.99
N GLY A 27 -14.74 5.26 -74.36
CA GLY A 27 -13.50 6.05 -74.36
C GLY A 27 -13.46 7.19 -73.33
N VAL A 28 -14.51 7.42 -72.55
CA VAL A 28 -14.54 8.43 -71.46
C VAL A 28 -14.30 7.74 -70.11
N PRO A 29 -13.28 8.16 -69.34
CA PRO A 29 -13.06 7.61 -68.01
C PRO A 29 -14.17 8.08 -67.05
N VAL A 30 -14.77 7.12 -66.32
CA VAL A 30 -15.69 7.38 -65.19
C VAL A 30 -14.90 7.30 -63.88
N THR A 31 -14.84 8.39 -63.18
CA THR A 31 -14.13 8.51 -61.89
C THR A 31 -15.03 8.19 -60.70
N LEU A 32 -14.45 8.03 -59.52
CA LEU A 32 -15.23 7.77 -58.29
C LEU A 32 -16.14 8.96 -57.94
N GLU A 33 -15.71 10.20 -58.20
CA GLU A 33 -16.48 11.41 -57.96
C GLU A 33 -17.76 11.54 -58.84
N ASP A 34 -17.74 10.86 -60.01
CA ASP A 34 -18.91 10.86 -60.89
C ASP A 34 -20.08 10.01 -60.35
N ILE A 35 -19.79 9.06 -59.48
CA ILE A 35 -20.77 8.09 -58.99
C ILE A 35 -20.97 8.10 -57.46
N ALA A 36 -20.04 8.71 -56.71
CA ALA A 36 -20.08 8.70 -55.24
C ALA A 36 -19.43 9.94 -54.62
N ASP A 37 -19.94 10.34 -53.48
CA ASP A 37 -19.29 11.33 -52.59
C ASP A 37 -18.14 10.71 -51.79
N VAL A 38 -16.90 11.12 -52.07
CA VAL A 38 -15.71 10.67 -51.36
C VAL A 38 -15.41 11.62 -50.24
N LYS A 39 -15.56 11.16 -48.99
CA LYS A 39 -15.30 11.95 -47.77
C LYS A 39 -14.74 11.11 -46.64
N ILE A 40 -14.00 11.76 -45.75
CA ILE A 40 -13.55 11.12 -44.52
C ILE A 40 -14.75 10.98 -43.60
N GLY A 41 -14.99 9.78 -43.11
CA GLY A 41 -16.10 9.47 -42.21
C GLY A 41 -15.63 8.62 -41.03
N SER A 42 -16.56 8.31 -40.13
CA SER A 42 -16.33 7.40 -39.03
C SER A 42 -16.23 5.95 -39.52
N GLN A 43 -15.36 5.18 -38.93
CA GLN A 43 -15.26 3.72 -39.16
C GLN A 43 -16.52 3.02 -38.66
N GLU A 44 -17.04 2.07 -39.46
CA GLU A 44 -18.13 1.19 -39.05
C GLU A 44 -17.57 -0.19 -38.58
N PRO A 45 -18.11 -0.80 -37.51
CA PRO A 45 -19.18 -0.25 -36.65
C PRO A 45 -18.65 0.87 -35.74
N LYS A 46 -19.51 1.88 -35.49
CA LYS A 46 -19.19 2.97 -34.57
C LYS A 46 -19.05 2.43 -33.14
N LEU A 47 -17.88 2.56 -32.55
CA LEU A 47 -17.62 2.14 -31.17
C LEU A 47 -18.23 3.07 -30.11
N GLY A 48 -18.61 4.28 -30.51
CA GLY A 48 -19.23 5.29 -29.65
C GLY A 48 -18.95 6.71 -30.11
N THR A 49 -19.48 7.65 -29.37
CA THR A 49 -19.19 9.08 -29.54
C THR A 49 -18.61 9.62 -28.23
N ALA A 50 -17.68 10.56 -28.34
CA ALA A 50 -17.11 11.25 -27.20
C ALA A 50 -17.49 12.73 -27.22
N SER A 51 -17.77 13.28 -26.03
CA SER A 51 -17.95 14.71 -25.83
C SER A 51 -17.33 15.12 -24.50
N GLU A 52 -16.76 16.32 -24.47
CA GLU A 52 -16.28 16.95 -23.25
C GLU A 52 -16.94 18.32 -23.10
N ARG A 53 -17.59 18.56 -21.95
CA ARG A 53 -18.28 19.82 -21.65
C ARG A 53 -19.26 20.25 -22.75
N GLY A 54 -19.96 19.29 -23.38
CA GLY A 54 -20.91 19.51 -24.43
C GLY A 54 -20.31 19.79 -25.82
N LYS A 55 -19.01 19.69 -26.00
CA LYS A 55 -18.31 19.81 -27.29
C LYS A 55 -17.89 18.44 -27.81
N PRO A 56 -17.88 18.22 -29.14
CA PRO A 56 -17.32 17.00 -29.72
C PRO A 56 -15.89 16.82 -29.30
N ALA A 57 -15.52 15.60 -28.93
CA ALA A 57 -14.18 15.27 -28.48
C ALA A 57 -13.71 13.91 -29.05
N VAL A 58 -12.40 13.67 -28.97
CA VAL A 58 -11.80 12.38 -29.26
C VAL A 58 -11.34 11.79 -27.93
N LEU A 59 -11.82 10.60 -27.59
CA LEU A 59 -11.40 9.87 -26.40
C LEU A 59 -10.23 8.97 -26.74
N LEU A 60 -9.08 9.20 -26.08
CA LEU A 60 -7.92 8.35 -26.15
C LEU A 60 -7.84 7.50 -24.88
N THR A 61 -8.00 6.19 -25.04
CA THR A 61 -7.86 5.24 -23.93
C THR A 61 -6.46 4.64 -23.92
N VAL A 62 -5.70 4.91 -22.88
CA VAL A 62 -4.38 4.32 -22.68
C VAL A 62 -4.48 3.20 -21.66
N THR A 63 -4.09 1.99 -22.07
CA THR A 63 -4.08 0.81 -21.21
C THR A 63 -2.66 0.39 -20.87
N LYS A 64 -2.41 0.06 -19.61
CA LYS A 64 -1.09 -0.40 -19.16
C LYS A 64 -0.90 -1.89 -19.42
N GLN A 65 0.34 -2.29 -19.63
CA GLN A 65 0.71 -3.70 -19.65
C GLN A 65 0.76 -4.29 -18.22
N PRO A 66 0.56 -5.61 -18.08
CA PRO A 66 0.76 -6.27 -16.79
C PRO A 66 2.14 -5.98 -16.20
N LYS A 67 2.22 -5.85 -14.89
CA LYS A 67 3.45 -5.56 -14.12
C LYS A 67 4.00 -4.13 -14.21
N THR A 68 3.42 -3.23 -14.99
CA THR A 68 3.82 -1.82 -15.00
C THR A 68 3.21 -1.07 -13.81
N GLY A 69 3.96 -0.22 -13.14
CA GLY A 69 3.48 0.65 -12.07
C GLY A 69 2.46 1.66 -12.60
N THR A 70 1.24 1.70 -12.02
CA THR A 70 0.16 2.56 -12.52
C THR A 70 0.47 4.04 -12.26
N ILE A 71 0.99 4.37 -11.08
CA ILE A 71 1.29 5.75 -10.68
C ILE A 71 2.40 6.31 -11.56
N GLU A 72 3.54 5.62 -11.61
CA GLU A 72 4.70 6.03 -12.41
C GLU A 72 4.36 6.19 -13.89
N LEU A 73 3.62 5.24 -14.47
CA LEU A 73 3.18 5.34 -15.87
C LEU A 73 2.25 6.54 -16.07
N THR A 74 1.36 6.84 -15.13
CA THR A 74 0.46 7.99 -15.22
C THR A 74 1.24 9.31 -15.20
N GLU A 75 2.24 9.43 -14.32
CA GLU A 75 3.11 10.61 -14.25
C GLU A 75 3.89 10.82 -15.55
N GLN A 76 4.47 9.76 -16.11
CA GLN A 76 5.18 9.80 -17.39
C GLN A 76 4.23 10.20 -18.54
N LEU A 77 3.03 9.65 -18.56
CA LEU A 77 2.02 9.97 -19.57
C LEU A 77 1.57 11.43 -19.48
N GLU A 78 1.34 11.95 -18.28
CA GLU A 78 0.98 13.36 -18.08
C GLU A 78 2.07 14.32 -18.49
N ALA A 79 3.32 13.98 -18.21
CA ALA A 79 4.45 14.77 -18.69
C ALA A 79 4.50 14.80 -20.22
N ALA A 80 4.34 13.64 -20.88
CA ALA A 80 4.30 13.55 -22.34
C ALA A 80 3.10 14.31 -22.94
N LEU A 81 1.92 14.24 -22.33
CA LEU A 81 0.72 14.97 -22.77
C LEU A 81 0.87 16.49 -22.62
N LYS A 82 1.53 16.96 -21.56
CA LYS A 82 1.88 18.38 -21.39
C LYS A 82 2.83 18.89 -22.46
N ASP A 83 3.79 18.06 -22.88
CA ASP A 83 4.69 18.42 -23.97
C ASP A 83 3.96 18.38 -25.32
N LEU A 84 3.11 17.41 -25.53
CA LEU A 84 2.26 17.33 -26.72
C LEU A 84 1.36 18.57 -26.85
N GLN A 85 0.73 19.02 -25.77
CA GLN A 85 -0.14 20.20 -25.74
C GLN A 85 0.56 21.46 -26.26
N LYS A 86 1.88 21.60 -26.06
CA LYS A 86 2.66 22.75 -26.54
C LYS A 86 2.78 22.79 -28.07
N ASN A 87 2.66 21.62 -28.71
CA ASN A 87 2.80 21.47 -30.16
C ASN A 87 1.46 21.38 -30.88
N LEU A 88 0.35 21.36 -30.15
CA LEU A 88 -0.99 21.35 -30.74
C LEU A 88 -1.48 22.75 -31.10
N PRO A 89 -2.38 22.87 -32.11
CA PRO A 89 -3.07 24.13 -32.41
C PRO A 89 -3.79 24.68 -31.17
N ALA A 90 -3.94 26.01 -31.10
CA ALA A 90 -4.49 26.70 -29.92
C ALA A 90 -5.97 26.34 -29.60
N ASP A 91 -6.68 25.82 -30.55
CA ASP A 91 -8.08 25.37 -30.47
C ASP A 91 -8.23 23.93 -29.99
N VAL A 92 -7.11 23.17 -29.90
CA VAL A 92 -7.10 21.78 -29.43
C VAL A 92 -6.62 21.72 -27.98
N HIS A 93 -7.47 21.24 -27.10
CA HIS A 93 -7.15 21.07 -25.68
C HIS A 93 -7.13 19.59 -25.30
N VAL A 94 -6.07 19.17 -24.60
CA VAL A 94 -5.95 17.82 -24.04
C VAL A 94 -6.41 17.86 -22.58
N SER A 95 -7.45 17.10 -22.26
CA SER A 95 -7.95 16.94 -20.90
C SER A 95 -7.60 15.55 -20.37
N THR A 96 -7.05 15.48 -19.17
CA THR A 96 -6.68 14.22 -18.49
C THR A 96 -7.64 13.90 -17.33
N ASP A 97 -8.68 14.72 -17.12
CA ASP A 97 -9.56 14.65 -15.94
C ASP A 97 -10.74 13.69 -16.06
N ILE A 98 -10.86 12.93 -17.15
CA ILE A 98 -12.03 12.07 -17.41
C ILE A 98 -11.99 10.83 -16.53
N PHE A 99 -10.96 10.02 -16.65
CA PHE A 99 -10.78 8.81 -15.87
C PHE A 99 -9.29 8.54 -15.61
N ARG A 100 -8.92 8.44 -14.34
CA ARG A 100 -7.55 8.15 -13.92
C ARG A 100 -7.57 7.05 -12.85
N GLN A 101 -7.04 5.89 -13.19
CA GLN A 101 -6.94 4.78 -12.24
C GLN A 101 -5.94 5.09 -11.11
N SER A 102 -4.91 5.91 -11.37
CA SER A 102 -3.98 6.37 -10.34
C SER A 102 -4.68 7.11 -9.20
N ARG A 103 -5.72 7.92 -9.48
CA ARG A 103 -6.50 8.64 -8.47
C ARG A 103 -7.16 7.69 -7.46
N PHE A 104 -7.65 6.54 -7.92
CA PHE A 104 -8.19 5.50 -7.04
C PHE A 104 -7.13 4.93 -6.11
N ILE A 105 -5.94 4.67 -6.65
CA ILE A 105 -4.82 4.13 -5.89
C ILE A 105 -4.32 5.17 -4.87
N GLU A 106 -4.12 6.41 -5.30
CA GLU A 106 -3.70 7.53 -4.45
C GLU A 106 -4.70 7.78 -3.31
N SER A 107 -5.99 7.80 -3.62
CA SER A 107 -7.05 7.96 -2.61
C SER A 107 -7.09 6.80 -1.63
N SER A 108 -6.90 5.56 -2.11
CA SER A 108 -6.85 4.37 -1.26
C SER A 108 -5.64 4.39 -0.33
N ILE A 109 -4.46 4.76 -0.84
CA ILE A 109 -3.24 4.92 -0.04
C ILE A 109 -3.43 6.06 0.98
N GLY A 110 -4.04 7.18 0.57
CA GLY A 110 -4.37 8.29 1.45
C GLY A 110 -5.25 7.84 2.62
N ASN A 111 -6.36 7.17 2.33
CA ASN A 111 -7.28 6.65 3.36
C ASN A 111 -6.59 5.68 4.33
N VAL A 112 -5.74 4.79 3.82
CA VAL A 112 -4.98 3.87 4.68
C VAL A 112 -4.00 4.65 5.55
N LYS A 113 -3.27 5.63 4.98
CA LYS A 113 -2.35 6.49 5.73
C LYS A 113 -3.07 7.25 6.85
N ASP A 114 -4.23 7.82 6.56
CA ASP A 114 -5.03 8.56 7.54
C ASP A 114 -5.53 7.63 8.65
N SER A 115 -6.03 6.44 8.29
CA SER A 115 -6.44 5.42 9.26
C SER A 115 -5.29 4.92 10.13
N LEU A 116 -4.08 4.79 9.57
CA LEU A 116 -2.88 4.43 10.30
C LEU A 116 -2.48 5.53 11.28
N TYR A 117 -2.59 6.80 10.86
CA TYR A 117 -2.29 7.94 11.72
C TYR A 117 -3.28 8.05 12.88
N GLU A 118 -4.59 7.96 12.58
CA GLU A 118 -5.64 7.95 13.60
C GLU A 118 -5.46 6.78 14.58
N GLY A 119 -5.23 5.57 14.05
CA GLY A 119 -4.94 4.39 14.85
C GLY A 119 -3.71 4.58 15.75
N ALA A 120 -2.63 5.15 15.24
CA ALA A 120 -1.43 5.45 16.02
C ALA A 120 -1.71 6.43 17.16
N VAL A 121 -2.51 7.48 16.91
CA VAL A 121 -2.91 8.43 17.95
C VAL A 121 -3.73 7.73 19.05
N PHE A 122 -4.71 6.90 18.67
CA PHE A 122 -5.49 6.12 19.64
C PHE A 122 -4.61 5.18 20.47
N VAL A 123 -3.66 4.51 19.82
CA VAL A 123 -2.69 3.62 20.48
C VAL A 123 -1.87 4.39 21.51
N VAL A 124 -1.36 5.59 21.15
CA VAL A 124 -0.62 6.44 22.10
C VAL A 124 -1.45 6.79 23.32
N ILE A 125 -2.72 7.16 23.11
CA ILE A 125 -3.65 7.49 24.21
C ILE A 125 -3.88 6.28 25.11
N VAL A 126 -4.17 5.11 24.51
CA VAL A 126 -4.41 3.87 25.26
C VAL A 126 -3.17 3.45 26.03
N LEU A 127 -1.98 3.45 25.36
CA LEU A 127 -0.70 3.14 26.01
C LEU A 127 -0.45 4.05 27.22
N PHE A 128 -0.71 5.35 27.09
CA PHE A 128 -0.51 6.30 28.16
C PHE A 128 -1.46 6.08 29.32
N LEU A 129 -2.71 5.70 29.04
CA LEU A 129 -3.72 5.38 30.05
C LEU A 129 -3.41 4.10 30.81
N PHE A 130 -2.91 3.05 30.12
CA PHE A 130 -2.62 1.76 30.74
C PHE A 130 -1.27 1.70 31.44
N LEU A 131 -0.23 2.16 30.77
CA LEU A 131 1.14 2.07 31.30
C LEU A 131 1.46 3.16 32.33
N ALA A 132 0.73 4.29 32.33
CA ALA A 132 0.93 5.46 33.22
C ALA A 132 2.39 5.90 33.41
N ASN A 133 3.30 5.42 32.56
CA ASN A 133 4.72 5.68 32.63
C ASN A 133 5.25 6.06 31.24
N VAL A 134 5.79 7.27 31.12
CA VAL A 134 6.29 7.83 29.86
C VAL A 134 7.37 6.94 29.23
N ARG A 135 8.23 6.27 30.05
CA ARG A 135 9.33 5.45 29.54
C ARG A 135 8.84 4.18 28.86
N THR A 136 7.90 3.49 29.47
CA THR A 136 7.29 2.28 28.90
C THR A 136 6.49 2.62 27.65
N THR A 137 5.76 3.73 27.66
CA THR A 137 5.04 4.24 26.48
C THR A 137 5.99 4.56 25.32
N VAL A 138 7.14 5.21 25.59
CA VAL A 138 8.15 5.49 24.55
C VAL A 138 8.72 4.20 23.95
N ILE A 139 9.00 3.18 24.78
CA ILE A 139 9.50 1.88 24.26
C ILE A 139 8.50 1.29 23.29
N SER A 140 7.21 1.15 23.68
CA SER A 140 6.16 0.61 22.81
C SER A 140 5.97 1.47 21.57
N LEU A 141 6.06 2.79 21.69
CA LEU A 141 5.90 3.73 20.58
C LEU A 141 7.04 3.63 19.54
N VAL A 142 8.23 3.25 19.96
CA VAL A 142 9.39 3.05 19.04
C VAL A 142 9.34 1.66 18.41
N THR A 143 8.91 0.63 19.15
CA THR A 143 8.86 -0.74 18.63
C THR A 143 7.83 -0.92 17.53
N LEU A 144 6.69 -0.21 17.59
CA LEU A 144 5.62 -0.30 16.58
C LEU A 144 6.06 0.13 15.18
N PRO A 145 6.57 1.36 14.96
CA PRO A 145 7.03 1.76 13.63
C PRO A 145 8.16 0.86 13.11
N LEU A 146 9.03 0.39 14.02
CA LEU A 146 10.12 -0.48 13.62
C LEU A 146 9.64 -1.86 13.16
N SER A 147 8.64 -2.43 13.82
CA SER A 147 8.00 -3.67 13.38
C SER A 147 7.37 -3.51 11.99
N LEU A 148 6.72 -2.37 11.72
CA LEU A 148 6.17 -2.08 10.40
C LEU A 148 7.26 -1.94 9.33
N ILE A 149 8.35 -1.25 9.64
CA ILE A 149 9.49 -1.12 8.71
C ILE A 149 10.08 -2.49 8.40
N VAL A 150 10.29 -3.33 9.41
CA VAL A 150 10.80 -4.71 9.23
C VAL A 150 9.82 -5.52 8.37
N SER A 151 8.50 -5.37 8.57
CA SER A 151 7.47 -6.01 7.74
C SER A 151 7.56 -5.59 6.28
N ILE A 152 7.66 -4.28 6.03
CA ILE A 152 7.76 -3.72 4.68
C ILE A 152 9.03 -4.22 3.98
N LEU A 153 10.15 -4.21 4.68
CA LEU A 153 11.42 -4.72 4.16
C LEU A 153 11.35 -6.23 3.86
N THR A 154 10.71 -7.01 4.72
CA THR A 154 10.51 -8.44 4.51
C THR A 154 9.64 -8.71 3.28
N LEU A 155 8.50 -7.99 3.14
CA LEU A 155 7.65 -8.09 1.96
C LEU A 155 8.41 -7.71 0.68
N HIS A 156 9.19 -6.65 0.73
CA HIS A 156 10.02 -6.21 -0.41
C HIS A 156 11.06 -7.27 -0.78
N TYR A 157 11.75 -7.86 0.21
CA TYR A 157 12.73 -8.93 -0.01
C TYR A 157 12.09 -10.20 -0.60
N MET A 158 10.85 -10.51 -0.22
CA MET A 158 10.07 -11.60 -0.80
C MET A 158 9.58 -11.32 -2.24
N GLY A 159 9.87 -10.15 -2.79
CA GLY A 159 9.44 -9.73 -4.13
C GLY A 159 7.94 -9.42 -4.24
N LEU A 160 7.27 -9.20 -3.11
CA LEU A 160 5.86 -8.84 -3.06
C LEU A 160 5.70 -7.33 -3.23
N THR A 161 4.78 -6.95 -4.10
CA THR A 161 4.46 -5.53 -4.31
C THR A 161 3.51 -5.02 -3.24
N ILE A 162 3.80 -3.82 -2.73
CA ILE A 162 2.89 -3.13 -1.83
C ILE A 162 1.71 -2.64 -2.66
N ASN A 163 0.53 -3.14 -2.32
CA ASN A 163 -0.73 -2.74 -2.91
C ASN A 163 -1.75 -2.42 -1.80
N THR A 164 -2.93 -1.96 -2.17
CA THR A 164 -3.99 -1.58 -1.22
C THR A 164 -4.37 -2.72 -0.26
N MET A 165 -4.35 -3.97 -0.77
CA MET A 165 -4.69 -5.14 0.06
C MET A 165 -3.58 -5.48 1.04
N SER A 166 -2.31 -5.43 0.62
CA SER A 166 -1.17 -5.64 1.53
C SER A 166 -1.07 -4.54 2.59
N LEU A 167 -1.36 -3.27 2.23
CA LEU A 167 -1.47 -2.17 3.19
C LEU A 167 -2.61 -2.41 4.18
N GLY A 168 -3.77 -2.89 3.70
CA GLY A 168 -4.90 -3.28 4.56
C GLY A 168 -4.52 -4.39 5.53
N GLY A 169 -3.79 -5.42 5.07
CA GLY A 169 -3.28 -6.49 5.93
C GLY A 169 -2.33 -5.98 7.02
N MET A 170 -1.41 -5.08 6.68
CA MET A 170 -0.54 -4.42 7.66
C MET A 170 -1.32 -3.55 8.64
N ALA A 171 -2.36 -2.83 8.18
CA ALA A 171 -3.21 -2.02 9.04
C ALA A 171 -3.95 -2.88 10.09
N ILE A 172 -4.48 -4.03 9.68
CA ILE A 172 -5.11 -5.00 10.60
C ILE A 172 -4.08 -5.54 11.59
N ALA A 173 -2.86 -5.81 11.13
CA ALA A 173 -1.80 -6.32 11.99
C ALA A 173 -1.42 -5.34 13.13
N ILE A 174 -1.53 -4.02 12.91
CA ILE A 174 -1.13 -3.02 13.91
C ILE A 174 -1.82 -3.25 15.26
N GLY A 175 -3.09 -3.64 15.27
CA GLY A 175 -3.79 -3.98 16.52
C GLY A 175 -3.06 -5.07 17.31
N SER A 176 -2.73 -6.19 16.67
CA SER A 176 -1.99 -7.30 17.30
C SER A 176 -0.55 -6.93 17.65
N LEU A 177 0.10 -6.08 16.83
CA LEU A 177 1.46 -5.59 17.07
C LEU A 177 1.55 -4.78 18.38
N VAL A 178 0.50 -3.98 18.65
CA VAL A 178 0.39 -3.17 19.87
C VAL A 178 0.29 -4.06 21.09
N ASP A 179 -0.55 -5.09 21.03
CA ASP A 179 -0.78 -6.00 22.16
C ASP A 179 0.50 -6.75 22.54
N ASP A 180 1.25 -7.29 21.59
CA ASP A 180 2.51 -7.99 21.84
C ASP A 180 3.56 -7.06 22.49
N ALA A 181 3.67 -5.82 22.01
CA ALA A 181 4.59 -4.84 22.56
C ALA A 181 4.20 -4.39 23.98
N ILE A 182 2.91 -4.29 24.28
CA ILE A 182 2.40 -3.90 25.61
C ILE A 182 2.71 -4.99 26.61
N VAL A 183 2.38 -6.26 26.30
CA VAL A 183 2.52 -7.40 27.21
C VAL A 183 3.97 -7.58 27.65
N ASP A 184 4.94 -7.51 26.74
CA ASP A 184 6.35 -7.67 27.08
C ASP A 184 6.85 -6.49 27.93
N VAL A 185 6.59 -5.25 27.53
CA VAL A 185 7.01 -4.05 28.27
C VAL A 185 6.39 -3.98 29.66
N GLU A 186 5.11 -4.33 29.78
CA GLU A 186 4.41 -4.33 31.08
C GLU A 186 4.99 -5.39 32.01
N ASN A 187 5.22 -6.61 31.53
CA ASN A 187 5.81 -7.68 32.35
C ASN A 187 7.21 -7.31 32.82
N VAL A 188 8.05 -6.81 31.92
CA VAL A 188 9.41 -6.35 32.27
C VAL A 188 9.36 -5.23 33.30
N TYR A 189 8.48 -4.24 33.11
CA TYR A 189 8.32 -3.13 34.05
C TYR A 189 7.86 -3.61 35.44
N LYS A 190 6.90 -4.53 35.48
CA LYS A 190 6.41 -5.15 36.70
C LYS A 190 7.53 -5.87 37.46
N ARG A 191 8.30 -6.70 36.77
CA ARG A 191 9.42 -7.45 37.35
C ARG A 191 10.55 -6.54 37.85
N ILE A 192 10.89 -5.49 37.13
CA ILE A 192 11.86 -4.48 37.58
C ILE A 192 11.36 -3.78 38.85
N ARG A 193 10.07 -3.44 38.91
CA ARG A 193 9.47 -2.83 40.11
C ARG A 193 9.51 -3.78 41.29
N GLU A 194 9.15 -5.05 41.12
CA GLU A 194 9.23 -6.08 42.15
C GLU A 194 10.66 -6.23 42.65
N ASN A 195 11.65 -6.32 41.77
CA ASN A 195 13.05 -6.41 42.13
C ASN A 195 13.56 -5.21 42.95
N ARG A 196 13.09 -4.00 42.64
CA ARG A 196 13.46 -2.77 43.39
C ARG A 196 12.83 -2.70 44.78
N LEU A 197 11.76 -3.44 45.06
CA LEU A 197 11.15 -3.53 46.38
C LEU A 197 11.85 -4.52 47.30
N LEU A 198 12.75 -5.38 46.77
CA LEU A 198 13.53 -6.30 47.56
C LEU A 198 14.63 -5.57 48.33
N PRO A 199 15.09 -6.12 49.46
CA PRO A 199 16.28 -5.63 50.18
C PRO A 199 17.50 -5.56 49.25
N PRO A 200 18.41 -4.59 49.44
CA PRO A 200 19.57 -4.40 48.55
C PRO A 200 20.40 -5.68 48.30
N ASP A 201 20.52 -6.54 49.30
CA ASP A 201 21.28 -7.80 49.25
C ASP A 201 20.62 -8.88 48.38
N GLN A 202 19.32 -8.72 48.09
CA GLN A 202 18.52 -9.66 47.28
C GLN A 202 18.17 -9.12 45.91
N GLN A 203 18.55 -7.87 45.60
CA GLN A 203 18.27 -7.28 44.27
C GLN A 203 19.19 -7.91 43.23
N ARG A 204 18.56 -8.43 42.16
CA ARG A 204 19.24 -8.96 40.98
C ARG A 204 19.59 -7.84 40.01
N SER A 205 20.53 -8.12 39.11
CA SER A 205 20.91 -7.18 38.06
C SER A 205 19.70 -6.90 37.14
N ILE A 206 19.56 -5.65 36.66
CA ILE A 206 18.42 -5.28 35.82
C ILE A 206 18.39 -6.09 34.52
N LEU A 207 19.58 -6.44 33.98
CA LEU A 207 19.70 -7.26 32.79
C LEU A 207 19.14 -8.68 33.00
N GLU A 208 19.42 -9.30 34.13
CA GLU A 208 18.87 -10.62 34.47
C GLU A 208 17.35 -10.55 34.63
N VAL A 209 16.86 -9.54 35.32
CA VAL A 209 15.41 -9.34 35.54
C VAL A 209 14.68 -9.14 34.22
N VAL A 210 15.23 -8.32 33.33
CA VAL A 210 14.66 -8.09 31.99
C VAL A 210 14.66 -9.38 31.18
N PHE A 211 15.77 -10.13 31.20
CA PHE A 211 15.88 -11.38 30.46
C PHE A 211 14.86 -12.43 30.94
N ASP A 212 14.73 -12.60 32.25
CA ASP A 212 13.79 -13.54 32.82
C ASP A 212 12.35 -13.13 32.56
N ALA A 213 12.03 -11.84 32.70
CA ALA A 213 10.69 -11.29 32.44
C ALA A 213 10.27 -11.50 30.98
N SER A 214 11.16 -11.18 30.02
CA SER A 214 10.87 -11.41 28.59
C SER A 214 10.79 -12.90 28.26
N ARG A 215 11.53 -13.76 28.96
CA ARG A 215 11.44 -15.22 28.78
C ARG A 215 10.08 -15.76 29.22
N GLU A 216 9.48 -15.22 30.28
CA GLU A 216 8.17 -15.65 30.79
C GLU A 216 7.05 -15.44 29.75
N VAL A 217 7.07 -14.33 29.01
CA VAL A 217 6.02 -13.99 28.04
C VAL A 217 6.29 -14.53 26.62
N ARG A 218 7.49 -15.05 26.36
CA ARG A 218 7.89 -15.55 25.04
C ARG A 218 6.96 -16.64 24.51
N MET A 219 6.69 -17.68 25.30
CA MET A 219 5.83 -18.79 24.86
C MET A 219 4.38 -18.36 24.66
N PRO A 220 3.75 -17.60 25.56
CA PRO A 220 2.43 -17.01 25.32
C PRO A 220 2.35 -16.22 24.03
N ILE A 221 3.30 -15.31 23.73
CA ILE A 221 3.33 -14.50 22.51
C ILE A 221 3.45 -15.39 21.28
N LEU A 222 4.40 -16.35 21.25
CA LEU A 222 4.55 -17.27 20.12
C LEU A 222 3.29 -18.11 19.88
N ASN A 223 2.65 -18.60 20.92
CA ASN A 223 1.43 -19.38 20.80
C ASN A 223 0.27 -18.52 20.28
N SER A 224 0.11 -17.30 20.79
CA SER A 224 -0.89 -16.34 20.30
C SER A 224 -0.69 -16.05 18.80
N THR A 225 0.53 -15.69 18.40
CA THR A 225 0.87 -15.45 17.00
C THR A 225 0.56 -16.67 16.13
N LEU A 226 0.91 -17.88 16.58
CA LEU A 226 0.63 -19.10 15.84
C LEU A 226 -0.86 -19.35 15.66
N ILE A 227 -1.67 -19.14 16.71
CA ILE A 227 -3.14 -19.30 16.65
C ILE A 227 -3.72 -18.32 15.62
N ILE A 228 -3.28 -17.05 15.65
CA ILE A 228 -3.73 -16.04 14.70
C ILE A 228 -3.34 -16.43 13.27
N VAL A 229 -2.10 -16.85 13.04
CA VAL A 229 -1.63 -17.31 11.71
C VAL A 229 -2.48 -18.47 11.21
N VAL A 230 -2.74 -19.47 12.04
CA VAL A 230 -3.56 -20.64 11.67
C VAL A 230 -5.00 -20.22 11.32
N SER A 231 -5.56 -19.21 12.00
CA SER A 231 -6.90 -18.70 11.67
C SER A 231 -6.97 -18.01 10.31
N PHE A 232 -5.84 -17.53 9.77
CA PHE A 232 -5.73 -16.94 8.43
C PHE A 232 -5.46 -17.96 7.32
N VAL A 233 -5.06 -19.20 7.66
CA VAL A 233 -4.78 -20.27 6.66
C VAL A 233 -5.94 -20.51 5.70
N PRO A 234 -7.22 -20.51 6.11
CA PRO A 234 -8.34 -20.69 5.19
C PRO A 234 -8.40 -19.70 4.04
N LEU A 235 -7.87 -18.47 4.21
CA LEU A 235 -7.84 -17.47 3.13
C LEU A 235 -7.05 -17.94 1.91
N PHE A 236 -6.03 -18.77 2.10
CA PHE A 236 -5.18 -19.27 1.02
C PHE A 236 -5.84 -20.35 0.16
N PHE A 237 -6.95 -20.90 0.62
CA PHE A 237 -7.75 -21.89 -0.14
C PHE A 237 -8.89 -21.26 -0.92
N LEU A 238 -9.07 -19.94 -0.83
CA LEU A 238 -10.05 -19.22 -1.63
C LEU A 238 -9.64 -19.19 -3.10
N HIS A 239 -10.59 -19.46 -3.98
CA HIS A 239 -10.41 -19.47 -5.43
C HIS A 239 -11.09 -18.26 -6.07
N GLY A 240 -10.75 -17.99 -7.32
CA GLY A 240 -11.40 -16.91 -8.07
C GLY A 240 -10.88 -15.51 -7.73
N MET A 241 -11.77 -14.53 -7.80
CA MET A 241 -11.43 -13.11 -7.57
C MET A 241 -11.15 -12.83 -6.09
N GLU A 242 -11.91 -13.42 -5.20
CA GLU A 242 -11.75 -13.28 -3.74
C GLU A 242 -10.37 -13.74 -3.29
N GLY A 243 -9.92 -14.90 -3.77
CA GLY A 243 -8.58 -15.41 -3.46
C GLY A 243 -7.48 -14.45 -3.95
N ARG A 244 -7.59 -13.92 -5.17
CA ARG A 244 -6.59 -12.97 -5.70
C ARG A 244 -6.50 -11.68 -4.91
N MET A 245 -7.60 -11.25 -4.31
CA MET A 245 -7.64 -10.03 -3.49
C MET A 245 -7.18 -10.29 -2.06
N LEU A 246 -7.64 -11.37 -1.44
CA LEU A 246 -7.41 -11.61 -0.01
C LEU A 246 -6.08 -12.29 0.31
N VAL A 247 -5.50 -13.05 -0.63
CA VAL A 247 -4.19 -13.70 -0.42
C VAL A 247 -3.08 -12.67 -0.14
N PRO A 248 -2.91 -11.56 -0.90
CA PRO A 248 -1.93 -10.54 -0.57
C PRO A 248 -2.14 -9.88 0.80
N LEU A 249 -3.41 -9.70 1.20
CA LEU A 249 -3.78 -9.20 2.53
C LEU A 249 -3.32 -10.17 3.62
N GLY A 250 -3.65 -11.47 3.47
CA GLY A 250 -3.28 -12.50 4.43
C GLY A 250 -1.76 -12.66 4.56
N ILE A 251 -1.03 -12.64 3.44
CA ILE A 251 0.45 -12.72 3.46
C ILE A 251 1.03 -11.52 4.20
N ALA A 252 0.58 -10.31 3.86
CA ALA A 252 1.09 -9.09 4.49
C ALA A 252 0.81 -9.06 6.00
N PHE A 253 -0.38 -9.51 6.41
CA PHE A 253 -0.76 -9.64 7.81
C PHE A 253 0.15 -10.64 8.55
N ILE A 254 0.34 -11.85 8.01
CA ILE A 254 1.19 -12.89 8.61
C ILE A 254 2.64 -12.42 8.71
N VAL A 255 3.19 -11.82 7.65
CA VAL A 255 4.56 -11.27 7.65
C VAL A 255 4.70 -10.18 8.71
N ALA A 256 3.70 -9.31 8.85
CA ALA A 256 3.71 -8.27 9.87
C ALA A 256 3.71 -8.85 11.28
N LEU A 257 2.91 -9.89 11.56
CA LEU A 257 2.89 -10.57 12.85
C LEU A 257 4.25 -11.21 13.17
N PHE A 258 4.85 -11.93 12.22
CA PHE A 258 6.17 -12.53 12.45
C PHE A 258 7.25 -11.46 12.67
N ALA A 259 7.24 -10.40 11.88
CA ALA A 259 8.18 -9.29 12.05
C ALA A 259 8.03 -8.65 13.44
N SER A 260 6.80 -8.44 13.89
CA SER A 260 6.53 -7.94 15.25
C SER A 260 7.08 -8.86 16.32
N THR A 261 6.77 -10.14 16.22
CA THR A 261 7.24 -11.14 17.20
C THR A 261 8.77 -11.13 17.28
N VAL A 262 9.47 -11.03 16.15
CA VAL A 262 10.94 -10.93 16.14
C VAL A 262 11.40 -9.63 16.81
N VAL A 263 10.77 -8.51 16.51
CA VAL A 263 11.11 -7.21 17.13
C VAL A 263 10.79 -7.22 18.62
N ALA A 264 9.65 -7.75 19.03
CA ALA A 264 9.24 -7.85 20.43
C ALA A 264 10.23 -8.72 21.23
N LEU A 265 10.65 -9.86 20.68
CA LEU A 265 11.56 -10.77 21.38
C LEU A 265 13.03 -10.34 21.38
N THR A 266 13.43 -9.40 20.53
CA THR A 266 14.82 -8.95 20.38
C THR A 266 15.02 -7.51 20.85
N LEU A 267 14.30 -6.58 20.22
CA LEU A 267 14.51 -5.16 20.46
C LEU A 267 13.86 -4.67 21.74
N THR A 268 12.65 -5.15 22.05
CA THR A 268 11.92 -4.69 23.24
C THR A 268 12.69 -4.94 24.54
N PRO A 269 13.27 -6.13 24.79
CA PRO A 269 14.09 -6.36 25.98
C PRO A 269 15.32 -5.45 26.03
N VAL A 270 15.95 -5.20 24.89
CA VAL A 270 17.11 -4.30 24.80
C VAL A 270 16.71 -2.87 25.17
N LEU A 271 15.64 -2.34 24.59
CA LEU A 271 15.14 -1.01 24.93
C LEU A 271 14.72 -0.90 26.39
N CYS A 272 14.07 -1.94 26.94
CA CYS A 272 13.73 -2.00 28.37
C CYS A 272 14.97 -1.94 29.24
N SER A 273 16.04 -2.69 28.91
CA SER A 273 17.28 -2.69 29.67
C SER A 273 17.96 -1.32 29.68
N TYR A 274 17.90 -0.58 28.58
CA TYR A 274 18.50 0.76 28.47
C TYR A 274 17.68 1.84 29.14
N LEU A 275 16.38 1.91 28.83
CA LEU A 275 15.51 3.02 29.25
C LEU A 275 15.00 2.88 30.69
N LEU A 276 14.79 1.64 31.18
CA LEU A 276 14.31 1.36 32.52
C LEU A 276 15.46 1.20 33.55
N ASN A 277 16.71 1.03 33.10
CA ASN A 277 17.89 0.95 33.98
C ASN A 277 18.23 2.28 34.64
N ARG A 278 17.89 3.41 34.02
CA ARG A 278 18.24 4.73 34.57
C ARG A 278 17.55 4.92 35.91
N LYS A 279 18.31 4.99 37.01
CA LYS A 279 17.79 5.25 38.36
C LYS A 279 16.91 6.50 38.30
N SER A 280 15.61 6.30 38.46
CA SER A 280 14.69 7.43 38.60
C SER A 280 15.03 8.13 39.92
N THR A 281 15.41 9.40 39.85
CA THR A 281 15.66 10.25 41.02
C THR A 281 14.34 10.59 41.73
N ASP A 282 13.20 10.17 41.16
CA ASP A 282 11.90 10.40 41.74
C ASP A 282 11.54 9.32 42.77
N LYS A 283 11.77 9.66 44.05
CA LYS A 283 11.20 8.96 45.22
C LYS A 283 9.68 9.04 45.32
N LYS A 284 8.96 9.49 44.27
CA LYS A 284 7.49 9.35 44.21
C LYS A 284 7.19 7.91 43.85
N VAL A 285 6.67 7.17 44.80
CA VAL A 285 5.97 5.90 44.59
C VAL A 285 5.06 6.11 43.39
N GLU A 286 5.41 5.54 42.24
CA GLU A 286 4.58 5.61 41.04
C GLU A 286 3.26 4.93 41.40
N LYS A 287 2.21 5.73 41.51
CA LYS A 287 0.85 5.24 41.79
C LYS A 287 0.45 4.39 40.60
N GLU A 288 -0.05 3.18 40.85
CA GLU A 288 -0.67 2.35 39.82
C GLU A 288 -1.62 3.21 38.99
N ALA A 289 -1.65 3.01 37.67
CA ALA A 289 -2.56 3.73 36.79
C ALA A 289 -3.96 3.68 37.38
N TRP A 290 -4.61 4.82 37.45
CA TRP A 290 -5.96 4.96 38.05
C TRP A 290 -6.95 3.93 37.47
N VAL A 291 -6.82 3.65 36.17
CA VAL A 291 -7.65 2.66 35.46
C VAL A 291 -7.34 1.24 35.95
N ALA A 292 -6.08 0.85 36.11
CA ALA A 292 -5.70 -0.48 36.62
C ALA A 292 -6.17 -0.70 38.07
N ARG A 293 -6.19 0.38 38.89
CA ARG A 293 -6.68 0.33 40.26
C ARG A 293 -8.20 0.24 40.40
N LYS A 294 -8.96 0.67 39.39
CA LYS A 294 -10.42 0.63 39.38
C LYS A 294 -11.00 -0.65 38.78
N LEU A 295 -10.16 -1.39 38.01
CA LEU A 295 -10.51 -2.67 37.39
C LEU A 295 -10.12 -3.88 38.26
N LYS A 296 -9.30 -3.72 39.31
CA LYS A 296 -9.05 -4.68 40.37
C LYS A 296 -10.10 -4.54 41.47
#